data_73f592082216d59e57456c85e997381d
#
_entry.id   73f592082216d59e57456c85e997381d
#
_cell.length_a   1.000
_cell.length_b   1.000
_cell.length_c   1.000
_cell.angle_alpha   90.00
_cell.angle_beta   90.00
_cell.angle_gamma   90.00
#
_symmetry.space_group_name_H-M   'P 1'
#
loop_
_entity.id
_entity.type
_entity.pdbx_description
1 polymer ?
#
loop_
_entity_poly.entity_id
_entity_poly.type
_entity_poly.pdbx_seq_one_letter_code
_entity_poly.pdbx_strand_id
1 'polypeptide(L)'
;KACLSYKTEIPINWCTSCKVGLANEEVVNGVCERCGSEVVRKVKSQWMLKITADAEQLIEGLDTVDYIERVKVSQKNWIGKSTGAEVDFVLKDKEDKLTVYTTRPDTLFGVTYMVMSPEHPFIDKYKDSIKNWDDVVAYREMAAKKSDFERTEIAKDKTGVMLDGLTAVNPVNGKEIPVWISDYVLMT
;
A
#
# COMPACT_ATOMS: atom_id res chain seq x y z
N LYS A 1 23.69 22.29 -3.06
CA LYS A 1 22.21 22.21 -3.03
C LYS A 1 21.86 20.74 -3.19
N ALA A 2 21.22 20.13 -2.17
CA ALA A 2 20.99 18.67 -2.11
C ALA A 2 19.89 18.16 -3.05
N CYS A 3 19.12 19.05 -3.73
CA CYS A 3 18.03 18.71 -4.64
C CYS A 3 17.03 17.69 -4.08
N LEU A 4 16.71 17.80 -2.78
CA LEU A 4 15.81 16.87 -2.09
C LEU A 4 14.33 17.14 -2.37
N SER A 5 13.97 18.30 -2.89
CA SER A 5 12.59 18.63 -3.26
C SER A 5 12.33 18.32 -4.73
N TYR A 6 11.16 17.78 -5.00
CA TYR A 6 10.67 17.51 -6.35
C TYR A 6 9.17 17.75 -6.44
N LYS A 7 8.65 17.87 -7.65
CA LYS A 7 7.23 18.09 -7.90
C LYS A 7 6.66 16.87 -8.61
N THR A 8 5.53 16.38 -8.10
CA THR A 8 4.85 15.22 -8.68
C THR A 8 3.34 15.33 -8.50
N GLU A 9 2.59 14.53 -9.22
CA GLU A 9 1.14 14.42 -9.07
C GLU A 9 0.80 13.30 -8.10
N ILE A 10 0.06 13.64 -7.04
CA ILE A 10 -0.42 12.70 -6.04
C ILE A 10 -1.90 12.93 -5.73
N PRO A 11 -2.66 11.89 -5.37
CA PRO A 11 -4.00 12.06 -4.87
C PRO A 11 -3.96 12.68 -3.46
N ILE A 12 -4.69 13.77 -3.27
CA ILE A 12 -4.86 14.44 -1.97
C ILE A 12 -6.33 14.45 -1.57
N ASN A 13 -6.60 14.61 -0.27
CA ASN A 13 -7.94 14.85 0.21
C ASN A 13 -8.39 16.24 -0.25
N TRP A 14 -9.55 16.33 -0.90
CA TRP A 14 -10.06 17.56 -1.48
C TRP A 14 -11.48 17.84 -0.99
N CYS A 15 -11.68 18.98 -0.36
CA CYS A 15 -13.04 19.46 -0.05
C CYS A 15 -13.65 20.12 -1.27
N THR A 16 -14.77 19.59 -1.74
CA THR A 16 -15.46 20.10 -2.94
C THR A 16 -16.15 21.46 -2.69
N SER A 17 -16.54 21.73 -1.46
CA SER A 17 -17.18 22.99 -1.03
C SER A 17 -16.16 24.10 -0.76
N CYS A 18 -15.18 23.84 0.11
CA CYS A 18 -14.12 24.82 0.43
C CYS A 18 -13.10 25.00 -0.70
N LYS A 19 -13.04 24.06 -1.67
CA LYS A 19 -12.10 24.02 -2.80
C LYS A 19 -10.64 24.06 -2.36
N VAL A 20 -10.31 23.31 -1.29
CA VAL A 20 -8.99 23.25 -0.67
C VAL A 20 -8.54 21.81 -0.45
N GLY A 21 -7.23 21.56 -0.51
CA GLY A 21 -6.61 20.32 -0.07
C GLY A 21 -6.60 20.25 1.46
N LEU A 22 -6.90 19.07 1.99
CA LEU A 22 -6.99 18.79 3.41
C LEU A 22 -5.89 17.83 3.83
N ALA A 23 -5.31 18.04 5.01
CA ALA A 23 -4.51 17.04 5.70
C ALA A 23 -5.40 15.89 6.19
N ASN A 24 -4.80 14.75 6.53
CA ASN A 24 -5.58 13.59 6.98
C ASN A 24 -6.36 13.90 8.27
N GLU A 25 -5.80 14.72 9.15
CA GLU A 25 -6.38 15.14 10.42
C GLU A 25 -7.60 16.07 10.24
N GLU A 26 -7.70 16.76 9.10
CA GLU A 26 -8.81 17.65 8.76
C GLU A 26 -10.01 16.91 8.12
N VAL A 27 -9.88 15.58 7.97
CA VAL A 27 -10.93 14.70 7.44
C VAL A 27 -11.46 13.82 8.57
N VAL A 28 -12.67 14.09 9.01
CA VAL A 28 -13.32 13.36 10.11
C VAL A 28 -14.52 12.59 9.53
N ASN A 29 -14.50 11.27 9.64
CA ASN A 29 -15.56 10.39 9.09
C ASN A 29 -15.86 10.64 7.59
N GLY A 30 -14.84 10.92 6.79
CA GLY A 30 -14.98 11.17 5.35
C GLY A 30 -15.49 12.57 4.97
N VAL A 31 -15.66 13.46 5.95
CA VAL A 31 -16.12 14.83 5.72
C VAL A 31 -15.11 15.87 6.16
N CYS A 32 -15.17 17.05 5.56
CA CYS A 32 -14.34 18.19 5.90
C CYS A 32 -14.68 18.72 7.29
N GLU A 33 -13.72 18.82 8.18
CA GLU A 33 -13.89 19.34 9.56
C GLU A 33 -14.49 20.74 9.57
N ARG A 34 -14.18 21.58 8.55
CA ARG A 34 -14.62 22.99 8.52
C ARG A 34 -16.07 23.16 8.06
N CYS A 35 -16.50 22.41 7.05
CA CYS A 35 -17.82 22.68 6.42
C CYS A 35 -18.74 21.46 6.39
N GLY A 36 -18.29 20.28 6.86
CA GLY A 36 -19.09 19.05 6.87
C GLY A 36 -19.37 18.44 5.49
N SER A 37 -18.79 18.99 4.40
CA SER A 37 -19.00 18.44 3.06
C SER A 37 -18.14 17.20 2.84
N GLU A 38 -18.63 16.28 2.00
CA GLU A 38 -17.90 15.08 1.59
C GLU A 38 -16.54 15.43 0.99
N VAL A 39 -15.52 14.68 1.40
CA VAL A 39 -14.15 14.82 0.91
C VAL A 39 -13.90 13.77 -0.16
N VAL A 40 -13.31 14.19 -1.28
CA VAL A 40 -12.96 13.29 -2.40
C VAL A 40 -11.45 13.24 -2.59
N ARG A 41 -10.95 12.15 -3.14
CA ARG A 41 -9.54 12.07 -3.56
C ARG A 41 -9.39 12.78 -4.92
N LYS A 42 -8.47 13.73 -5.00
CA LYS A 42 -8.20 14.50 -6.22
C LYS A 42 -6.71 14.56 -6.50
N VAL A 43 -6.32 14.16 -7.69
CA VAL A 43 -4.92 14.25 -8.14
C VAL A 43 -4.54 15.73 -8.32
N LYS A 44 -3.48 16.12 -7.65
CA LYS A 44 -2.91 17.47 -7.69
C LYS A 44 -1.39 17.43 -7.72
N SER A 45 -0.80 18.39 -8.43
CA SER A 45 0.64 18.59 -8.41
C SER A 45 1.07 19.13 -7.05
N GLN A 46 1.97 18.41 -6.37
CA GLN A 46 2.46 18.72 -5.03
C GLN A 46 3.99 18.73 -4.99
N TRP A 47 4.53 19.55 -4.09
CA TRP A 47 5.93 19.50 -3.72
C TRP A 47 6.15 18.37 -2.70
N MET A 48 7.12 17.51 -3.01
CA MET A 48 7.52 16.40 -2.16
C MET A 48 8.98 16.52 -1.77
N LEU A 49 9.34 15.93 -0.65
CA LEU A 49 10.72 15.79 -0.19
C LEU A 49 11.16 14.34 -0.27
N LYS A 50 12.37 14.10 -0.76
CA LYS A 50 13.00 12.77 -0.78
C LYS A 50 13.53 12.43 0.61
N ILE A 51 12.64 12.23 1.57
CA ILE A 51 12.99 12.02 2.98
C ILE A 51 13.81 10.74 3.23
N THR A 52 13.73 9.77 2.33
CA THR A 52 14.47 8.50 2.41
C THR A 52 15.84 8.54 1.74
N ALA A 53 16.18 9.64 1.03
CA ALA A 53 17.42 9.72 0.25
C ALA A 53 18.69 9.57 1.11
N ASP A 54 18.67 10.07 2.34
CA ASP A 54 19.78 10.04 3.28
C ASP A 54 19.58 9.03 4.43
N ALA A 55 18.60 8.13 4.31
CA ALA A 55 18.24 7.18 5.39
C ALA A 55 19.42 6.31 5.82
N GLU A 56 20.21 5.80 4.86
CA GLU A 56 21.40 4.99 5.15
C GLU A 56 22.48 5.81 5.87
N GLN A 57 22.75 7.03 5.39
CA GLN A 57 23.73 7.93 6.00
C GLN A 57 23.32 8.33 7.42
N LEU A 58 22.01 8.48 7.68
CA LEU A 58 21.51 8.75 9.03
C LEU A 58 21.76 7.56 9.98
N ILE A 59 21.60 6.33 9.50
CA ILE A 59 21.91 5.12 10.30
C ILE A 59 23.41 5.04 10.60
N GLU A 60 24.25 5.17 9.57
CA GLU A 60 25.71 5.12 9.69
C GLU A 60 26.25 6.25 10.58
N GLY A 61 25.69 7.45 10.46
CA GLY A 61 26.04 8.62 11.25
C GLY A 61 25.83 8.44 12.76
N LEU A 62 24.96 7.51 13.19
CA LEU A 62 24.74 7.23 14.61
C LEU A 62 26.00 6.64 15.30
N ASP A 63 26.89 6.04 14.54
CA ASP A 63 28.14 5.48 15.09
C ASP A 63 29.20 6.57 15.34
N THR A 64 29.02 7.76 14.75
CA THR A 64 29.94 8.91 14.89
C THR A 64 29.54 9.89 15.99
N VAL A 65 28.33 9.76 16.56
CA VAL A 65 27.81 10.67 17.58
C VAL A 65 27.77 10.03 18.96
N ASP A 66 28.04 10.83 19.98
CA ASP A 66 28.01 10.39 21.38
C ASP A 66 26.58 10.46 21.95
N TYR A 67 25.68 9.66 21.36
CA TYR A 67 24.31 9.48 21.86
C TYR A 67 24.23 8.25 22.76
N ILE A 68 23.38 8.33 23.79
CA ILE A 68 23.05 7.16 24.60
C ILE A 68 22.41 6.07 23.73
N GLU A 69 22.67 4.82 24.02
CA GLU A 69 22.24 3.67 23.20
C GLU A 69 20.74 3.65 22.92
N ARG A 70 19.91 4.00 23.90
CA ARG A 70 18.45 4.08 23.74
C ARG A 70 18.03 5.02 22.60
N VAL A 71 18.71 6.15 22.44
CA VAL A 71 18.42 7.12 21.37
C VAL A 71 18.84 6.55 20.02
N LYS A 72 20.02 5.93 19.94
CA LYS A 72 20.50 5.28 18.71
C LYS A 72 19.53 4.19 18.24
N VAL A 73 19.12 3.32 19.14
CA VAL A 73 18.15 2.25 18.85
C VAL A 73 16.80 2.84 18.39
N SER A 74 16.30 3.88 19.06
CA SER A 74 15.04 4.52 18.69
C SER A 74 15.09 5.12 17.28
N GLN A 75 16.21 5.77 16.91
CA GLN A 75 16.37 6.34 15.56
C GLN A 75 16.51 5.27 14.49
N LYS A 76 17.29 4.19 14.75
CA LYS A 76 17.38 3.04 13.83
C LYS A 76 16.01 2.39 13.58
N ASN A 77 15.24 2.20 14.64
CA ASN A 77 13.89 1.63 14.55
C ASN A 77 12.91 2.56 13.81
N TRP A 78 13.05 3.87 13.99
CA TRP A 78 12.22 4.86 13.29
C TRP A 78 12.49 4.85 11.77
N ILE A 79 13.77 4.79 11.37
CA ILE A 79 14.13 4.67 9.96
C ILE A 79 13.66 3.33 9.38
N GLY A 80 13.72 2.25 10.17
CA GLY A 80 13.09 0.98 9.87
C GLY A 80 13.73 0.25 8.68
N LYS A 81 15.07 0.30 8.52
CA LYS A 81 15.74 -0.48 7.48
C LYS A 81 15.39 -1.96 7.60
N SER A 82 14.83 -2.52 6.55
CA SER A 82 14.51 -3.94 6.46
C SER A 82 15.27 -4.60 5.32
N THR A 83 15.60 -5.89 5.51
CA THR A 83 16.23 -6.72 4.48
C THR A 83 15.30 -7.89 4.17
N GLY A 84 15.13 -8.20 2.89
CA GLY A 84 14.24 -9.25 2.47
C GLY A 84 14.54 -9.70 1.04
N ALA A 85 13.61 -10.44 0.46
CA ALA A 85 13.69 -10.94 -0.90
C ALA A 85 12.44 -10.56 -1.71
N GLU A 86 12.63 -10.29 -2.97
CA GLU A 86 11.55 -10.25 -3.96
C GLU A 86 11.26 -11.67 -4.43
N VAL A 87 9.99 -12.02 -4.48
CA VAL A 87 9.53 -13.35 -4.84
C VAL A 87 8.46 -13.24 -5.90
N ASP A 88 8.64 -13.97 -6.98
CA ASP A 88 7.72 -14.02 -8.11
C ASP A 88 6.74 -15.19 -7.97
N PHE A 89 5.46 -14.87 -7.94
CA PHE A 89 4.36 -15.83 -8.04
C PHE A 89 3.81 -15.80 -9.44
N VAL A 90 4.05 -16.87 -10.21
CA VAL A 90 3.51 -16.98 -11.57
C VAL A 90 2.01 -17.24 -11.49
N LEU A 91 1.24 -16.59 -12.34
CA LEU A 91 -0.18 -16.90 -12.49
C LEU A 91 -0.37 -18.18 -13.29
N LYS A 92 -1.24 -19.06 -12.79
CA LYS A 92 -1.59 -20.27 -13.50
C LYS A 92 -2.20 -19.95 -14.88
N ASP A 93 -1.72 -20.63 -15.90
CA ASP A 93 -2.18 -20.50 -17.29
C ASP A 93 -2.05 -19.06 -17.86
N LYS A 94 -1.14 -18.26 -17.32
CA LYS A 94 -0.83 -16.91 -17.77
C LYS A 94 0.68 -16.71 -17.86
N GLU A 95 1.11 -15.77 -18.68
CA GLU A 95 2.54 -15.43 -18.80
C GLU A 95 3.03 -14.45 -17.72
N ASP A 96 2.10 -13.87 -16.96
CA ASP A 96 2.41 -12.84 -15.96
C ASP A 96 2.74 -13.43 -14.58
N LYS A 97 3.46 -12.64 -13.83
CA LYS A 97 3.83 -12.90 -12.45
C LYS A 97 3.46 -11.75 -11.54
N LEU A 98 3.19 -12.06 -10.28
CA LEU A 98 3.04 -11.09 -9.20
C LEU A 98 4.31 -11.12 -8.35
N THR A 99 5.06 -10.04 -8.36
CA THR A 99 6.25 -9.89 -7.53
C THR A 99 5.86 -9.30 -6.19
N VAL A 100 6.24 -9.96 -5.11
CA VAL A 100 6.03 -9.51 -3.73
C VAL A 100 7.36 -9.41 -3.00
N TYR A 101 7.49 -8.43 -2.11
CA TYR A 101 8.62 -8.33 -1.21
C TYR A 101 8.29 -8.97 0.14
N THR A 102 9.20 -9.78 0.69
CA THR A 102 9.05 -10.37 2.01
C THR A 102 10.35 -10.31 2.82
N THR A 103 10.24 -9.98 4.10
CA THR A 103 11.34 -10.08 5.07
C THR A 103 11.49 -11.50 5.64
N ARG A 104 10.54 -12.39 5.36
CA ARG A 104 10.50 -13.77 5.85
C ARG A 104 10.33 -14.78 4.72
N PRO A 105 11.33 -14.92 3.83
CA PRO A 105 11.26 -15.89 2.72
C PRO A 105 11.17 -17.35 3.21
N ASP A 106 11.62 -17.63 4.42
CA ASP A 106 11.52 -18.93 5.10
C ASP A 106 10.05 -19.38 5.32
N THR A 107 9.09 -18.45 5.37
CA THR A 107 7.66 -18.76 5.56
C THR A 107 6.90 -19.08 4.27
N LEU A 108 7.54 -18.99 3.11
CA LEU A 108 6.90 -19.17 1.80
C LEU A 108 6.24 -20.56 1.63
N PHE A 109 6.77 -21.59 2.28
CA PHE A 109 6.17 -22.94 2.27
C PHE A 109 4.75 -22.97 2.85
N GLY A 110 4.44 -22.06 3.76
CA GLY A 110 3.14 -21.94 4.43
C GLY A 110 2.15 -20.97 3.77
N VAL A 111 2.50 -20.37 2.63
CA VAL A 111 1.60 -19.43 1.92
C VAL A 111 0.38 -20.20 1.40
N THR A 112 -0.81 -19.71 1.76
CA THR A 112 -2.10 -20.32 1.43
C THR A 112 -2.97 -19.46 0.52
N TYR A 113 -2.69 -18.17 0.41
CA TYR A 113 -3.36 -17.22 -0.47
C TYR A 113 -2.48 -16.01 -0.73
N MET A 114 -2.82 -15.24 -1.76
CA MET A 114 -2.21 -13.96 -2.07
C MET A 114 -3.24 -12.84 -1.99
N VAL A 115 -2.84 -11.67 -1.52
CA VAL A 115 -3.72 -10.50 -1.42
C VAL A 115 -3.07 -9.32 -2.12
N MET A 116 -3.86 -8.60 -2.91
CA MET A 116 -3.43 -7.36 -3.55
C MET A 116 -4.37 -6.20 -3.23
N SER A 117 -3.90 -4.98 -3.50
CA SER A 117 -4.71 -3.77 -3.39
C SER A 117 -5.88 -3.80 -4.38
N PRO A 118 -7.06 -3.30 -4.01
CA PRO A 118 -8.20 -3.16 -4.92
C PRO A 118 -7.93 -2.25 -6.13
N GLU A 119 -6.96 -1.35 -6.03
CA GLU A 119 -6.56 -0.42 -7.09
C GLU A 119 -5.49 -0.99 -8.03
N HIS A 120 -5.02 -2.22 -7.79
CA HIS A 120 -3.92 -2.79 -8.55
C HIS A 120 -4.28 -2.95 -10.04
N PRO A 121 -3.45 -2.45 -10.99
CA PRO A 121 -3.75 -2.47 -12.44
C PRO A 121 -3.95 -3.87 -13.01
N PHE A 122 -3.42 -4.85 -12.33
CA PHE A 122 -3.52 -6.26 -12.68
C PHE A 122 -4.96 -6.77 -12.71
N ILE A 123 -5.83 -6.22 -11.85
CA ILE A 123 -7.25 -6.59 -11.77
C ILE A 123 -7.95 -6.22 -13.08
N ASP A 124 -7.69 -5.02 -13.59
CA ASP A 124 -8.30 -4.56 -14.85
C ASP A 124 -7.74 -5.31 -16.05
N LYS A 125 -6.45 -5.70 -16.03
CA LYS A 125 -5.81 -6.51 -17.07
C LYS A 125 -6.47 -7.88 -17.24
N TYR A 126 -6.92 -8.48 -16.13
CA TYR A 126 -7.52 -9.82 -16.12
C TYR A 126 -9.03 -9.83 -15.89
N LYS A 127 -9.70 -8.71 -16.11
CA LYS A 127 -11.15 -8.54 -15.95
C LYS A 127 -11.95 -9.70 -16.56
N ASP A 128 -11.66 -10.05 -17.82
CA ASP A 128 -12.39 -11.11 -18.56
C ASP A 128 -12.14 -12.54 -18.04
N SER A 129 -11.13 -12.70 -17.19
CA SER A 129 -10.82 -13.99 -16.54
C SER A 129 -11.46 -14.11 -15.15
N ILE A 130 -11.96 -12.99 -14.59
CA ILE A 130 -12.57 -12.94 -13.25
C ILE A 130 -14.07 -13.19 -13.37
N LYS A 131 -14.55 -14.31 -12.82
CA LYS A 131 -15.95 -14.73 -12.96
C LYS A 131 -16.92 -13.93 -12.11
N ASN A 132 -16.48 -13.48 -10.92
CA ASN A 132 -17.25 -12.69 -9.96
C ASN A 132 -16.96 -11.18 -10.07
N TRP A 133 -16.87 -10.66 -11.30
CA TRP A 133 -16.48 -9.28 -11.58
C TRP A 133 -17.36 -8.24 -10.86
N ASP A 134 -18.65 -8.47 -10.76
CA ASP A 134 -19.59 -7.54 -10.11
C ASP A 134 -19.28 -7.37 -8.62
N ASP A 135 -18.91 -8.46 -7.92
CA ASP A 135 -18.47 -8.40 -6.51
C ASP A 135 -17.16 -7.64 -6.36
N VAL A 136 -16.24 -7.82 -7.31
CA VAL A 136 -14.96 -7.12 -7.35
C VAL A 136 -15.18 -5.62 -7.53
N VAL A 137 -16.05 -5.20 -8.44
CA VAL A 137 -16.39 -3.79 -8.68
C VAL A 137 -17.00 -3.17 -7.43
N ALA A 138 -18.02 -3.83 -6.84
CA ALA A 138 -18.67 -3.36 -5.63
C ALA A 138 -17.67 -3.18 -4.47
N TYR A 139 -16.74 -4.13 -4.32
CA TYR A 139 -15.70 -4.03 -3.30
C TYR A 139 -14.72 -2.88 -3.55
N ARG A 140 -14.29 -2.68 -4.81
CA ARG A 140 -13.43 -1.54 -5.21
C ARG A 140 -14.08 -0.20 -4.92
N GLU A 141 -15.38 -0.06 -5.23
CA GLU A 141 -16.13 1.17 -4.93
C GLU A 141 -16.27 1.44 -3.44
N MET A 142 -16.44 0.39 -2.63
CA MET A 142 -16.45 0.51 -1.18
C MET A 142 -15.06 0.92 -0.65
N ALA A 143 -14.00 0.28 -1.11
CA ALA A 143 -12.64 0.57 -0.69
C ALA A 143 -12.19 2.00 -1.07
N ALA A 144 -12.59 2.48 -2.25
CA ALA A 144 -12.25 3.82 -2.73
C ALA A 144 -12.85 4.97 -1.88
N LYS A 145 -13.90 4.69 -1.09
CA LYS A 145 -14.52 5.66 -0.15
C LYS A 145 -13.76 5.79 1.17
N LYS A 146 -12.87 4.83 1.48
CA LYS A 146 -12.09 4.83 2.72
C LYS A 146 -10.76 5.56 2.52
N SER A 147 -10.33 6.30 3.54
CA SER A 147 -8.98 6.85 3.59
C SER A 147 -7.94 5.73 3.88
N ASP A 148 -6.66 5.98 3.56
CA ASP A 148 -5.59 5.03 3.85
C ASP A 148 -5.49 4.74 5.35
N PHE A 149 -5.74 5.75 6.20
CA PHE A 149 -5.77 5.60 7.65
C PHE A 149 -6.91 4.69 8.13
N GLU A 150 -8.12 4.84 7.59
CA GLU A 150 -9.25 3.96 7.90
C GLU A 150 -8.99 2.52 7.46
N ARG A 151 -8.29 2.34 6.32
CA ARG A 151 -7.96 1.02 5.77
C ARG A 151 -6.92 0.28 6.62
N THR A 152 -5.94 0.99 7.19
CA THR A 152 -4.80 0.37 7.89
C THR A 152 -4.92 0.37 9.40
N GLU A 153 -5.42 1.46 10.00
CA GLU A 153 -5.36 1.66 11.44
C GLU A 153 -6.71 1.40 12.15
N ILE A 154 -7.83 1.75 11.51
CA ILE A 154 -9.16 1.69 12.14
C ILE A 154 -9.83 0.33 11.89
N ALA A 155 -9.61 -0.28 10.74
CA ALA A 155 -10.29 -1.53 10.37
C ALA A 155 -9.84 -2.70 11.26
N LYS A 156 -10.69 -3.06 12.23
CA LYS A 156 -10.50 -4.25 13.09
C LYS A 156 -10.81 -5.54 12.34
N ASP A 157 -11.83 -5.51 11.48
CA ASP A 157 -12.26 -6.65 10.68
C ASP A 157 -11.65 -6.56 9.29
N LYS A 158 -10.85 -7.55 8.92
CA LYS A 158 -10.27 -7.63 7.59
C LYS A 158 -11.27 -8.26 6.64
N THR A 159 -11.64 -7.52 5.61
CA THR A 159 -12.54 -7.96 4.55
C THR A 159 -11.77 -8.14 3.24
N GLY A 160 -12.31 -8.89 2.32
CA GLY A 160 -11.72 -9.09 1.01
C GLY A 160 -12.64 -9.86 0.07
N VAL A 161 -12.33 -9.80 -1.23
CA VAL A 161 -13.01 -10.56 -2.27
C VAL A 161 -12.00 -11.40 -3.03
N MET A 162 -12.28 -12.68 -3.21
CA MET A 162 -11.49 -13.58 -4.03
C MET A 162 -11.68 -13.23 -5.50
N LEU A 163 -10.60 -13.25 -6.29
CA LEU A 163 -10.66 -13.10 -7.74
C LEU A 163 -10.92 -14.49 -8.35
N ASP A 164 -12.20 -14.88 -8.49
CA ASP A 164 -12.55 -16.20 -9.00
C ASP A 164 -12.11 -16.35 -10.47
N GLY A 165 -11.28 -17.36 -10.71
CA GLY A 165 -10.65 -17.61 -11.99
C GLY A 165 -9.18 -17.16 -12.08
N LEU A 166 -8.64 -16.50 -11.04
CA LEU A 166 -7.21 -16.19 -10.93
C LEU A 166 -6.56 -17.01 -9.82
N THR A 167 -5.51 -17.71 -10.16
CA THR A 167 -4.74 -18.56 -9.24
C THR A 167 -3.25 -18.27 -9.44
N ALA A 168 -2.53 -18.12 -8.37
CA ALA A 168 -1.07 -17.98 -8.38
C ALA A 168 -0.41 -19.30 -7.97
N VAL A 169 0.82 -19.52 -8.40
CA VAL A 169 1.60 -20.70 -8.07
C VAL A 169 2.68 -20.32 -7.07
N ASN A 170 2.71 -20.99 -5.93
CA ASN A 170 3.76 -20.80 -4.93
C ASN A 170 5.09 -21.34 -5.48
N PRO A 171 6.13 -20.48 -5.63
CA PRO A 171 7.38 -20.85 -6.30
C PRO A 171 8.22 -21.89 -5.55
N VAL A 172 7.99 -22.07 -4.24
CA VAL A 172 8.82 -22.99 -3.43
C VAL A 172 8.25 -24.41 -3.34
N ASN A 173 6.92 -24.59 -3.53
CA ASN A 173 6.29 -25.91 -3.40
C ASN A 173 5.35 -26.27 -4.54
N GLY A 174 5.17 -25.37 -5.52
CA GLY A 174 4.30 -25.59 -6.70
C GLY A 174 2.79 -25.62 -6.40
N LYS A 175 2.36 -25.33 -5.17
CA LYS A 175 0.94 -25.31 -4.83
C LYS A 175 0.23 -24.11 -5.44
N GLU A 176 -0.95 -24.37 -5.94
CA GLU A 176 -1.86 -23.33 -6.39
C GLU A 176 -2.51 -22.63 -5.21
N ILE A 177 -2.54 -21.31 -5.24
CA ILE A 177 -3.11 -20.47 -4.18
C ILE A 177 -4.07 -19.45 -4.78
N PRO A 178 -5.21 -19.17 -4.13
CA PRO A 178 -6.16 -18.17 -4.59
C PRO A 178 -5.60 -16.77 -4.45
N VAL A 179 -6.04 -15.87 -5.31
CA VAL A 179 -5.72 -14.46 -5.29
C VAL A 179 -6.93 -13.67 -4.79
N TRP A 180 -6.70 -12.78 -3.83
CA TRP A 180 -7.71 -11.94 -3.20
C TRP A 180 -7.39 -10.47 -3.38
N ILE A 181 -8.40 -9.63 -3.28
CA ILE A 181 -8.25 -8.20 -3.05
C ILE A 181 -8.72 -7.84 -1.64
N SER A 182 -8.03 -6.91 -1.00
CA SER A 182 -8.45 -6.41 0.30
C SER A 182 -8.03 -4.96 0.48
N ASP A 183 -8.88 -4.21 1.14
CA ASP A 183 -8.70 -2.77 1.36
C ASP A 183 -7.56 -2.42 2.31
N TYR A 184 -7.12 -3.35 3.18
CA TYR A 184 -5.95 -3.11 4.04
C TYR A 184 -4.60 -3.15 3.29
N VAL A 185 -4.57 -3.62 2.05
CA VAL A 185 -3.38 -3.62 1.19
C VAL A 185 -3.36 -2.33 0.39
N LEU A 186 -2.27 -1.56 0.49
CA LEU A 186 -2.05 -0.33 -0.26
C LEU A 186 -1.13 -0.57 -1.46
N MET A 187 -1.13 0.37 -2.41
CA MET A 187 -0.28 0.34 -3.60
C MET A 187 1.15 0.85 -3.36
N THR A 188 1.48 1.31 -2.16
CA THR A 188 2.78 1.90 -1.80
C THR A 188 3.77 0.85 -1.33
#